data_d4444cabce474cbd79fd9d343290737f
#
_entry.id   d4444cabce474cbd79fd9d343290737f
#
_cell.length_a   1.000
_cell.length_b   1.000
_cell.length_c   1.000
_cell.angle_alpha   90.00
_cell.angle_beta   90.00
_cell.angle_gamma   90.00
#
_symmetry.space_group_name_H-M   'P 1'
#
loop_
_entity.id
_entity.type
_entity.pdbx_description
1 polymer ?
#
loop_
_entity_poly.entity_id
_entity_poly.type
_entity_poly.pdbx_seq_one_letter_code
_entity_poly.pdbx_strand_id
1 'polypeptide(L)'
;MYECFLLFVSTNASNSQALVPFTYHGAEHKKTFLAANRVFEFSKLTNQRIKITQKYKANGAGLGSAVWDGSFVLAEYMQRKVDVKDKCVVEIGCGLGLVSIVLSLRNAFVIATDGDENLFPILKENFKDNIGISNVNKKTSINLLRWGNRTQMDNVINKCPNGIDLIVAADVVFEHDPLKKNVKNNLHSANVTFPLLYNTLKYLSSHNKKKRPEIYLAYKQRYSREGSFFSLMQDSFDVTHISRRDIHRDFIKAKIKIFKFLLKKEVQITNTTTRKAKDEL
;
A
#
# COMPACT_ATOMS: atom_id res chain seq x y z
N MET A 1 18.27 33.34 -2.95
CA MET A 1 16.91 33.87 -2.80
C MET A 1 15.95 32.71 -2.97
N TYR A 2 15.38 32.23 -1.87
CA TYR A 2 14.44 31.13 -1.84
C TYR A 2 13.07 31.71 -1.49
N GLU A 3 12.20 31.80 -2.48
CA GLU A 3 10.82 32.20 -2.23
C GLU A 3 10.05 31.04 -1.59
N CYS A 4 9.74 31.22 -0.32
CA CYS A 4 8.78 30.46 0.43
C CYS A 4 7.38 30.93 -0.01
N PHE A 5 6.62 30.13 -0.76
CA PHE A 5 5.21 30.38 -0.97
C PHE A 5 4.45 30.13 0.33
N LEU A 6 4.26 31.20 1.07
CA LEU A 6 3.29 31.29 2.17
C LEU A 6 1.90 31.47 1.57
N LEU A 7 1.10 30.43 1.57
CA LEU A 7 -0.34 30.52 1.32
C LEU A 7 -1.02 31.06 2.57
N PHE A 8 -1.57 32.27 2.46
CA PHE A 8 -2.35 32.95 3.48
C PHE A 8 -3.57 32.14 3.86
N VAL A 9 -3.74 31.88 5.16
CA VAL A 9 -4.96 31.34 5.76
C VAL A 9 -5.88 32.52 6.02
N SER A 10 -6.96 32.64 5.25
CA SER A 10 -8.08 33.52 5.56
C SER A 10 -8.95 32.85 6.61
N THR A 11 -9.03 33.46 7.76
CA THR A 11 -9.93 33.06 8.87
C THR A 11 -11.32 33.63 8.63
N ASN A 12 -12.19 32.86 7.99
CA ASN A 12 -13.63 33.04 8.12
C ASN A 12 -14.24 31.75 8.63
N ALA A 13 -14.82 31.83 9.83
CA ALA A 13 -15.45 30.73 10.54
C ALA A 13 -16.78 30.38 9.89
N SER A 14 -16.77 29.41 8.98
CA SER A 14 -17.86 28.47 8.65
C SER A 14 -17.36 27.57 7.53
N ASN A 15 -17.13 26.29 7.82
CA ASN A 15 -16.55 25.29 6.91
C ASN A 15 -15.05 25.44 6.61
N SER A 16 -14.20 25.47 7.63
CA SER A 16 -12.75 25.40 7.42
C SER A 16 -12.34 23.97 7.02
N GLN A 17 -12.29 23.71 5.72
CA GLN A 17 -11.45 22.64 5.18
C GLN A 17 -10.01 23.07 5.45
N ALA A 18 -9.44 22.68 6.59
CA ALA A 18 -8.06 22.97 6.87
C ALA A 18 -7.20 22.21 5.85
N LEU A 19 -6.66 22.96 4.86
CA LEU A 19 -5.56 22.50 4.04
C LEU A 19 -4.37 22.33 4.99
N VAL A 20 -4.04 21.10 5.34
CA VAL A 20 -2.84 20.81 6.11
C VAL A 20 -1.70 20.69 5.11
N PRO A 21 -0.76 21.68 5.07
CA PRO A 21 0.39 21.60 4.18
C PRO A 21 1.17 20.33 4.49
N PHE A 22 1.72 19.74 3.47
CA PHE A 22 2.49 18.52 3.57
C PHE A 22 3.90 18.85 4.09
N THR A 23 4.03 19.18 5.39
CA THR A 23 5.32 19.43 6.06
C THR A 23 5.51 18.40 7.17
N TYR A 24 6.61 17.65 7.09
CA TYR A 24 6.98 16.68 8.09
C TYR A 24 7.70 17.36 9.26
N HIS A 25 6.94 17.81 10.26
CA HIS A 25 7.49 18.21 11.56
C HIS A 25 6.75 17.46 12.67
N GLY A 26 7.49 16.80 13.56
CA GLY A 26 6.98 15.77 14.50
C GLY A 26 5.78 16.16 15.38
N ALA A 27 5.57 17.45 15.68
CA ALA A 27 4.41 17.93 16.42
C ALA A 27 3.17 18.11 15.52
N GLU A 28 3.34 18.37 14.22
CA GLU A 28 2.25 18.55 13.26
C GLU A 28 1.70 17.21 12.80
N HIS A 29 2.48 16.14 12.91
CA HIS A 29 2.05 14.79 12.57
C HIS A 29 0.80 14.34 13.36
N LYS A 30 0.74 14.63 14.67
CA LYS A 30 -0.48 14.36 15.47
C LYS A 30 -1.70 15.12 14.95
N LYS A 31 -1.53 16.38 14.54
CA LYS A 31 -2.62 17.19 14.00
C LYS A 31 -3.14 16.65 12.67
N THR A 32 -2.26 16.14 11.79
CA THR A 32 -2.68 15.58 10.51
C THR A 32 -3.48 14.29 10.63
N PHE A 33 -3.16 13.43 11.60
CA PHE A 33 -3.96 12.22 11.87
C PHE A 33 -5.36 12.54 12.43
N LEU A 34 -5.50 13.63 13.17
CA LEU A 34 -6.77 14.05 13.76
C LEU A 34 -7.59 14.92 12.82
N ALA A 35 -7.03 15.40 11.71
CA ALA A 35 -7.74 16.20 10.74
C ALA A 35 -8.85 15.38 10.06
N ALA A 36 -10.06 15.95 9.97
CA ALA A 36 -11.17 15.29 9.29
C ALA A 36 -10.91 15.10 7.78
N ASN A 37 -10.09 15.98 7.20
CA ASN A 37 -9.71 15.93 5.79
C ASN A 37 -8.23 16.21 5.62
N ARG A 38 -7.60 15.53 4.66
CA ARG A 38 -6.25 15.86 4.17
C ARG A 38 -6.29 16.08 2.67
N VAL A 39 -5.51 17.05 2.20
CA VAL A 39 -5.39 17.34 0.77
C VAL A 39 -3.96 17.10 0.32
N PHE A 40 -3.81 16.43 -0.80
CA PHE A 40 -2.53 16.05 -1.38
C PHE A 40 -2.41 16.57 -2.81
N GLU A 41 -1.21 17.00 -3.17
CA GLU A 41 -0.84 17.39 -4.53
C GLU A 41 0.23 16.43 -5.04
N PHE A 42 0.12 16.05 -6.32
CA PHE A 42 1.04 15.11 -6.95
C PHE A 42 1.60 15.69 -8.25
N SER A 43 2.89 15.52 -8.47
CA SER A 43 3.63 16.18 -9.56
C SER A 43 3.14 15.84 -10.97
N LYS A 44 2.51 14.67 -11.16
CA LYS A 44 1.94 14.24 -12.46
C LYS A 44 0.42 14.38 -12.53
N LEU A 45 -0.21 14.94 -11.49
CA LEU A 45 -1.63 15.27 -11.44
C LEU A 45 -1.79 16.77 -11.23
N THR A 46 -1.19 17.56 -12.14
CA THR A 46 -0.90 18.98 -11.98
C THR A 46 -2.10 19.88 -11.72
N ASN A 47 -3.29 19.48 -12.12
CA ASN A 47 -4.50 20.30 -11.95
C ASN A 47 -5.51 19.65 -11.01
N GLN A 48 -5.09 18.64 -10.24
CA GLN A 48 -6.00 17.90 -9.36
C GLN A 48 -5.41 17.77 -7.95
N ARG A 49 -6.18 18.25 -6.97
CA ARG A 49 -5.93 18.00 -5.55
C ARG A 49 -6.71 16.77 -5.11
N ILE A 50 -6.04 15.87 -4.41
CA ILE A 50 -6.66 14.68 -3.85
C ILE A 50 -7.08 14.98 -2.42
N LYS A 51 -8.38 14.99 -2.15
CA LYS A 51 -8.94 15.18 -0.82
C LYS A 51 -9.32 13.84 -0.22
N ILE A 52 -8.74 13.50 0.93
CA ILE A 52 -9.06 12.29 1.68
C ILE A 52 -9.76 12.65 2.98
N THR A 53 -10.98 12.18 3.12
CA THR A 53 -11.75 12.22 4.38
C THR A 53 -11.24 11.15 5.33
N GLN A 54 -11.00 11.51 6.59
CA GLN A 54 -10.47 10.65 7.64
C GLN A 54 -11.44 10.60 8.83
N LYS A 55 -11.45 9.47 9.56
CA LYS A 55 -12.23 9.29 10.79
C LYS A 55 -11.39 8.67 11.90
N TYR A 56 -10.11 9.04 11.98
CA TYR A 56 -9.17 8.46 12.93
C TYR A 56 -9.65 8.67 14.39
N LYS A 57 -9.71 7.56 15.15
CA LYS A 57 -10.22 7.49 16.53
C LYS A 57 -11.70 7.86 16.73
N ALA A 58 -12.46 8.17 15.68
CA ALA A 58 -13.89 8.33 15.82
C ALA A 58 -14.55 6.94 15.91
N ASN A 59 -15.40 6.73 16.91
CA ASN A 59 -16.23 5.53 17.07
C ASN A 59 -15.47 4.18 16.98
N GLY A 60 -14.24 4.12 17.53
CA GLY A 60 -13.45 2.88 17.51
C GLY A 60 -12.78 2.57 16.17
N ALA A 61 -12.76 3.51 15.25
CA ALA A 61 -12.11 3.33 13.94
C ALA A 61 -10.63 2.92 14.09
N GLY A 62 -10.24 1.86 13.36
CA GLY A 62 -8.93 1.26 13.41
C GLY A 62 -7.81 2.09 12.76
N LEU A 63 -6.62 1.53 12.69
CA LEU A 63 -5.42 2.18 12.11
C LEU A 63 -5.61 2.55 10.64
N GLY A 64 -6.43 1.81 9.87
CA GLY A 64 -6.73 2.09 8.47
C GLY A 64 -7.56 3.36 8.24
N SER A 65 -8.13 3.98 9.28
CA SER A 65 -8.99 5.18 9.19
C SER A 65 -8.22 6.51 9.10
N ALA A 66 -6.91 6.48 8.94
CA ALA A 66 -6.04 7.63 8.69
C ALA A 66 -5.09 7.36 7.54
N VAL A 67 -4.66 8.41 6.84
CA VAL A 67 -3.59 8.32 5.83
C VAL A 67 -2.23 8.31 6.51
N TRP A 68 -1.45 7.27 6.26
CA TRP A 68 -0.07 7.14 6.72
C TRP A 68 0.91 7.70 5.69
N ASP A 69 2.04 8.20 6.15
CA ASP A 69 3.03 8.86 5.28
C ASP A 69 3.57 7.96 4.17
N GLY A 70 3.68 6.65 4.44
CA GLY A 70 4.07 5.67 3.43
C GLY A 70 3.15 5.63 2.23
N SER A 71 1.84 5.87 2.42
CA SER A 71 0.87 5.92 1.32
C SER A 71 1.17 7.08 0.35
N PHE A 72 1.48 8.26 0.89
CA PHE A 72 1.87 9.38 0.03
C PHE A 72 3.19 9.11 -0.70
N VAL A 73 4.22 8.66 0.05
CA VAL A 73 5.53 8.38 -0.52
C VAL A 73 5.46 7.34 -1.63
N LEU A 74 4.65 6.29 -1.43
CA LEU A 74 4.43 5.26 -2.45
C LEU A 74 3.68 5.81 -3.65
N ALA A 75 2.58 6.52 -3.44
CA ALA A 75 1.78 7.10 -4.52
C ALA A 75 2.62 8.07 -5.37
N GLU A 76 3.42 8.94 -4.72
CA GLU A 76 4.29 9.90 -5.40
C GLU A 76 5.41 9.20 -6.19
N TYR A 77 6.01 8.14 -5.64
CA TYR A 77 6.99 7.33 -6.36
C TYR A 77 6.35 6.64 -7.57
N MET A 78 5.26 5.92 -7.37
CA MET A 78 4.59 5.13 -8.41
C MET A 78 4.16 6.02 -9.59
N GLN A 79 3.51 7.15 -9.33
CA GLN A 79 3.04 8.03 -10.40
C GLN A 79 4.17 8.67 -11.23
N ARG A 80 5.38 8.81 -10.67
CA ARG A 80 6.55 9.39 -11.36
C ARG A 80 7.41 8.38 -12.08
N LYS A 81 7.58 7.20 -11.48
CA LYS A 81 8.65 6.26 -11.84
C LYS A 81 8.15 4.95 -12.43
N VAL A 82 6.88 4.63 -12.26
CA VAL A 82 6.31 3.36 -12.73
C VAL A 82 5.20 3.65 -13.73
N ASP A 83 5.30 3.00 -14.89
CA ASP A 83 4.19 3.03 -15.83
C ASP A 83 3.07 2.12 -15.30
N VAL A 84 1.91 2.72 -15.01
CA VAL A 84 0.74 2.04 -14.46
C VAL A 84 -0.46 2.06 -15.41
N LYS A 85 -0.32 2.75 -16.55
CA LYS A 85 -1.39 2.89 -17.52
C LYS A 85 -1.86 1.51 -18.01
N ASP A 86 -3.17 1.31 -18.00
CA ASP A 86 -3.86 0.10 -18.46
C ASP A 86 -3.42 -1.20 -17.75
N LYS A 87 -2.75 -1.08 -16.58
CA LYS A 87 -2.33 -2.21 -15.75
C LYS A 87 -3.36 -2.57 -14.71
N CYS A 88 -3.47 -3.87 -14.38
CA CYS A 88 -4.19 -4.35 -13.22
C CYS A 88 -3.29 -4.26 -11.99
N VAL A 89 -3.66 -3.40 -11.05
CA VAL A 89 -2.91 -3.13 -9.82
C VAL A 89 -3.73 -3.58 -8.62
N VAL A 90 -3.12 -4.35 -7.72
CA VAL A 90 -3.73 -4.73 -6.44
C VAL A 90 -3.06 -3.96 -5.32
N GLU A 91 -3.83 -3.19 -4.55
CA GLU A 91 -3.34 -2.57 -3.31
C GLU A 91 -3.73 -3.43 -2.10
N ILE A 92 -2.74 -3.79 -1.29
CA ILE A 92 -2.88 -4.56 -0.05
C ILE A 92 -2.93 -3.59 1.12
N GLY A 93 -4.04 -3.63 1.93
CA GLY A 93 -4.20 -2.72 3.06
C GLY A 93 -4.35 -1.26 2.62
N CYS A 94 -5.32 -0.99 1.77
CA CYS A 94 -5.48 0.33 1.14
C CYS A 94 -5.96 1.42 2.09
N GLY A 95 -6.52 1.07 3.27
CA GLY A 95 -7.06 2.02 4.22
C GLY A 95 -8.06 2.98 3.58
N LEU A 96 -7.71 4.26 3.53
CA LEU A 96 -8.54 5.33 2.94
C LEU A 96 -8.35 5.52 1.43
N GLY A 97 -7.48 4.72 0.79
CA GLY A 97 -7.41 4.59 -0.67
C GLY A 97 -6.52 5.61 -1.38
N LEU A 98 -5.63 6.33 -0.70
CA LEU A 98 -4.81 7.37 -1.35
C LEU A 98 -4.00 6.83 -2.53
N VAL A 99 -3.28 5.70 -2.37
CA VAL A 99 -2.48 5.11 -3.45
C VAL A 99 -3.39 4.64 -4.58
N SER A 100 -4.46 3.92 -4.27
CA SER A 100 -5.45 3.45 -5.26
C SER A 100 -6.06 4.58 -6.08
N ILE A 101 -6.43 5.70 -5.45
CA ILE A 101 -6.99 6.88 -6.13
C ILE A 101 -5.97 7.45 -7.12
N VAL A 102 -4.73 7.68 -6.67
CA VAL A 102 -3.65 8.22 -7.52
C VAL A 102 -3.38 7.32 -8.73
N LEU A 103 -3.30 6.00 -8.53
CA LEU A 103 -3.05 5.06 -9.61
C LEU A 103 -4.24 4.98 -10.59
N SER A 104 -5.47 5.05 -10.10
CA SER A 104 -6.67 5.10 -10.95
C SER A 104 -6.71 6.36 -11.81
N LEU A 105 -6.31 7.51 -11.26
CA LEU A 105 -6.16 8.76 -12.01
C LEU A 105 -5.03 8.69 -13.05
N ARG A 106 -4.08 7.79 -12.86
CA ARG A 106 -3.02 7.45 -13.82
C ARG A 106 -3.45 6.34 -14.81
N ASN A 107 -4.76 6.07 -14.91
CA ASN A 107 -5.36 5.09 -15.80
C ASN A 107 -4.99 3.62 -15.51
N ALA A 108 -4.66 3.27 -14.27
CA ALA A 108 -4.65 1.88 -13.84
C ALA A 108 -6.07 1.37 -13.56
N PHE A 109 -6.30 0.07 -13.74
CA PHE A 109 -7.42 -0.63 -13.09
C PHE A 109 -6.96 -1.11 -11.72
N VAL A 110 -7.55 -0.57 -10.64
CA VAL A 110 -7.07 -0.81 -9.28
C VAL A 110 -8.05 -1.64 -8.49
N ILE A 111 -7.57 -2.72 -7.91
CA ILE A 111 -8.27 -3.52 -6.91
C ILE A 111 -7.76 -3.09 -5.54
N ALA A 112 -8.51 -2.20 -4.89
CA ALA A 112 -8.24 -1.74 -3.54
C ALA A 112 -8.71 -2.78 -2.54
N THR A 113 -7.81 -3.27 -1.68
CA THR A 113 -8.16 -4.30 -0.69
C THR A 113 -7.82 -3.87 0.72
N ASP A 114 -8.70 -4.22 1.66
CA ASP A 114 -8.46 -4.05 3.10
C ASP A 114 -9.08 -5.21 3.88
N GLY A 115 -8.56 -5.49 5.07
CA GLY A 115 -9.08 -6.51 5.99
C GLY A 115 -10.23 -6.02 6.86
N ASP A 116 -10.44 -4.70 6.94
CA ASP A 116 -11.50 -4.05 7.72
C ASP A 116 -12.60 -3.48 6.81
N GLU A 117 -13.69 -4.21 6.68
CA GLU A 117 -14.84 -3.79 5.87
C GLU A 117 -15.57 -2.55 6.40
N ASN A 118 -15.37 -2.19 7.68
CA ASN A 118 -15.93 -0.95 8.24
C ASN A 118 -15.33 0.32 7.60
N LEU A 119 -14.17 0.19 6.92
CA LEU A 119 -13.58 1.28 6.16
C LEU A 119 -14.26 1.50 4.78
N PHE A 120 -14.99 0.52 4.26
CA PHE A 120 -15.51 0.58 2.88
C PHE A 120 -16.48 1.74 2.61
N PRO A 121 -17.34 2.17 3.54
CA PRO A 121 -18.18 3.34 3.29
C PRO A 121 -17.36 4.61 3.03
N ILE A 122 -16.39 4.93 3.89
CA ILE A 122 -15.53 6.11 3.73
C ILE A 122 -14.57 5.97 2.56
N LEU A 123 -14.10 4.77 2.27
CA LEU A 123 -13.26 4.48 1.12
C LEU A 123 -14.02 4.74 -0.20
N LYS A 124 -15.28 4.31 -0.31
CA LYS A 124 -16.15 4.58 -1.45
C LYS A 124 -16.40 6.07 -1.64
N GLU A 125 -16.61 6.81 -0.55
CA GLU A 125 -16.76 8.27 -0.56
C GLU A 125 -15.49 8.94 -1.09
N ASN A 126 -14.31 8.58 -0.58
CA ASN A 126 -13.03 9.10 -1.06
C ASN A 126 -12.80 8.81 -2.55
N PHE A 127 -13.14 7.61 -3.02
CA PHE A 127 -13.07 7.30 -4.45
C PHE A 127 -14.02 8.17 -5.27
N LYS A 128 -15.29 8.27 -4.85
CA LYS A 128 -16.30 9.09 -5.55
C LYS A 128 -15.87 10.55 -5.67
N ASP A 129 -15.34 11.12 -4.59
CA ASP A 129 -14.95 12.53 -4.53
C ASP A 129 -13.74 12.85 -5.40
N ASN A 130 -12.83 11.90 -5.62
CA ASN A 130 -11.58 12.16 -6.33
C ASN A 130 -11.56 11.66 -7.77
N ILE A 131 -12.23 10.56 -8.09
CA ILE A 131 -12.24 10.00 -9.47
C ILE A 131 -13.61 10.07 -10.15
N GLY A 132 -14.65 10.49 -9.44
CA GLY A 132 -16.01 10.62 -9.94
C GLY A 132 -16.74 9.29 -10.05
N ILE A 133 -18.06 9.34 -9.86
CA ILE A 133 -18.94 8.16 -9.77
C ILE A 133 -18.86 7.27 -11.03
N SER A 134 -18.82 7.88 -12.23
CA SER A 134 -18.75 7.15 -13.50
C SER A 134 -17.46 6.35 -13.69
N ASN A 135 -16.38 6.75 -13.03
CA ASN A 135 -15.07 6.12 -13.14
C ASN A 135 -14.83 5.09 -12.03
N VAL A 136 -15.50 5.20 -10.87
CA VAL A 136 -15.31 4.27 -9.74
C VAL A 136 -15.47 2.82 -10.20
N ASN A 137 -16.58 2.47 -10.82
CA ASN A 137 -16.85 1.09 -11.23
C ASN A 137 -16.07 0.64 -12.48
N LYS A 138 -15.53 1.59 -13.25
CA LYS A 138 -14.75 1.29 -14.46
C LYS A 138 -13.26 1.09 -14.18
N LYS A 139 -12.72 1.82 -13.20
CA LYS A 139 -11.29 1.87 -12.91
C LYS A 139 -10.90 1.30 -11.55
N THR A 140 -11.87 1.03 -10.69
CA THR A 140 -11.61 0.55 -9.33
C THR A 140 -12.56 -0.55 -8.91
N SER A 141 -12.06 -1.42 -8.02
CA SER A 141 -12.87 -2.42 -7.31
C SER A 141 -12.42 -2.47 -5.86
N ILE A 142 -13.36 -2.30 -4.92
CA ILE A 142 -13.08 -2.39 -3.48
C ILE A 142 -13.43 -3.80 -3.02
N ASN A 143 -12.50 -4.47 -2.35
CA ASN A 143 -12.65 -5.87 -1.97
C ASN A 143 -12.13 -6.13 -0.57
N LEU A 144 -12.83 -7.01 0.15
CA LEU A 144 -12.34 -7.55 1.41
C LEU A 144 -11.19 -8.51 1.12
N LEU A 145 -10.05 -8.28 1.78
CA LEU A 145 -8.92 -9.21 1.77
C LEU A 145 -8.26 -9.26 3.14
N ARG A 146 -8.65 -10.25 3.93
CA ARG A 146 -7.92 -10.62 5.14
C ARG A 146 -6.74 -11.50 4.75
N TRP A 147 -5.56 -11.13 5.16
CA TRP A 147 -4.34 -11.85 4.81
C TRP A 147 -4.44 -13.32 5.19
N GLY A 148 -4.00 -14.19 4.29
CA GLY A 148 -4.11 -15.64 4.42
C GLY A 148 -5.47 -16.24 4.01
N ASN A 149 -6.49 -15.43 3.73
CA ASN A 149 -7.79 -15.94 3.28
C ASN A 149 -7.76 -16.32 1.80
N ARG A 150 -7.70 -17.60 1.51
CA ARG A 150 -7.56 -18.15 0.16
C ARG A 150 -8.68 -17.74 -0.79
N THR A 151 -9.92 -17.89 -0.36
CA THR A 151 -11.08 -17.53 -1.17
C THR A 151 -11.07 -16.06 -1.57
N GLN A 152 -10.68 -15.18 -0.65
CA GLN A 152 -10.60 -13.74 -0.94
C GLN A 152 -9.42 -13.42 -1.89
N MET A 153 -8.28 -14.12 -1.78
CA MET A 153 -7.17 -14.01 -2.72
C MET A 153 -7.58 -14.45 -4.13
N ASP A 154 -8.29 -15.58 -4.25
CA ASP A 154 -8.81 -16.07 -5.54
C ASP A 154 -9.79 -15.07 -6.18
N ASN A 155 -10.67 -14.46 -5.37
CA ASN A 155 -11.57 -13.40 -5.82
C ASN A 155 -10.82 -12.18 -6.37
N VAL A 156 -9.71 -11.79 -5.74
CA VAL A 156 -8.85 -10.70 -6.22
C VAL A 156 -8.20 -11.07 -7.55
N ILE A 157 -7.63 -12.27 -7.67
CA ILE A 157 -6.98 -12.75 -8.91
C ILE A 157 -7.99 -12.77 -10.06
N ASN A 158 -9.22 -13.23 -9.82
CA ASN A 158 -10.27 -13.33 -10.84
C ASN A 158 -10.72 -11.97 -11.38
N LYS A 159 -10.51 -10.88 -10.64
CA LYS A 159 -10.80 -9.52 -11.10
C LYS A 159 -9.74 -8.96 -12.07
N CYS A 160 -8.60 -9.61 -12.19
CA CYS A 160 -7.56 -9.31 -13.18
C CYS A 160 -7.58 -10.38 -14.29
N PRO A 161 -8.44 -10.30 -15.30
CA PRO A 161 -8.60 -11.37 -16.30
C PRO A 161 -7.32 -11.64 -17.07
N ASN A 162 -6.49 -10.61 -17.25
CA ASN A 162 -5.18 -10.68 -17.88
C ASN A 162 -4.02 -10.87 -16.90
N GLY A 163 -4.31 -11.17 -15.64
CA GLY A 163 -3.35 -11.28 -14.54
C GLY A 163 -3.03 -9.94 -13.88
N ILE A 164 -2.52 -10.03 -12.67
CA ILE A 164 -2.05 -8.89 -11.87
C ILE A 164 -0.72 -8.40 -12.46
N ASP A 165 -0.61 -7.13 -12.78
CA ASP A 165 0.64 -6.53 -13.25
C ASP A 165 1.50 -6.02 -12.10
N LEU A 166 0.88 -5.40 -11.10
CA LEU A 166 1.55 -4.79 -9.97
C LEU A 166 0.80 -5.09 -8.67
N ILE A 167 1.54 -5.25 -7.60
CA ILE A 167 1.00 -5.26 -6.23
C ILE A 167 1.64 -4.08 -5.50
N VAL A 168 0.85 -3.29 -4.80
CA VAL A 168 1.32 -2.15 -4.02
C VAL A 168 0.85 -2.27 -2.57
N ALA A 169 1.65 -1.80 -1.62
CA ALA A 169 1.30 -1.80 -0.22
C ALA A 169 2.03 -0.67 0.51
N ALA A 170 1.34 0.03 1.40
CA ALA A 170 1.94 1.10 2.17
C ALA A 170 1.64 0.95 3.67
N ASP A 171 2.68 0.99 4.48
CA ASP A 171 2.63 0.91 5.95
C ASP A 171 1.87 -0.34 6.49
N VAL A 172 1.88 -1.44 5.74
CA VAL A 172 1.24 -2.72 6.13
C VAL A 172 2.13 -3.59 7.02
N VAL A 173 3.43 -3.31 7.08
CA VAL A 173 4.36 -4.01 7.98
C VAL A 173 4.39 -3.27 9.29
N PHE A 174 3.61 -3.71 10.25
CA PHE A 174 3.55 -3.13 11.59
C PHE A 174 3.26 -4.20 12.62
N GLU A 175 3.77 -3.98 13.81
CA GLU A 175 3.47 -4.76 14.98
C GLU A 175 2.66 -3.91 15.96
N HIS A 176 1.64 -4.50 16.57
CA HIS A 176 0.94 -3.81 17.65
C HIS A 176 1.85 -3.77 18.89
N ASP A 177 1.91 -2.64 19.59
CA ASP A 177 2.71 -2.44 20.79
C ASP A 177 2.47 -3.59 21.81
N PRO A 178 3.46 -4.48 22.03
CA PRO A 178 3.29 -5.63 22.92
C PRO A 178 3.13 -5.22 24.38
N LEU A 179 3.43 -3.96 24.73
CA LEU A 179 3.32 -3.44 26.10
C LEU A 179 1.91 -2.95 26.42
N LYS A 180 1.02 -2.81 25.44
CA LYS A 180 -0.39 -2.50 25.67
C LYS A 180 -1.16 -3.76 26.04
N LYS A 181 -1.12 -4.10 27.33
CA LYS A 181 -1.73 -5.30 27.95
C LYS A 181 -3.22 -5.55 27.74
N ASN A 182 -3.95 -4.71 26.99
CA ASN A 182 -5.41 -4.77 26.84
C ASN A 182 -5.91 -5.33 25.52
N VAL A 183 -5.06 -5.90 24.66
CA VAL A 183 -5.54 -6.59 23.45
C VAL A 183 -5.68 -8.06 23.80
N LYS A 184 -6.91 -8.48 24.12
CA LYS A 184 -7.27 -9.87 24.48
C LYS A 184 -6.98 -10.92 23.40
N ASN A 185 -6.59 -10.52 22.18
CA ASN A 185 -6.23 -11.41 21.09
C ASN A 185 -4.92 -10.94 20.43
N ASN A 186 -3.88 -11.74 20.52
CA ASN A 186 -2.57 -11.55 19.86
C ASN A 186 -2.62 -11.55 18.31
N LEU A 187 -3.76 -11.23 17.70
CA LEU A 187 -3.94 -11.28 16.23
C LEU A 187 -3.04 -10.31 15.45
N HIS A 188 -2.45 -9.32 16.13
CA HIS A 188 -1.56 -8.34 15.51
C HIS A 188 -0.10 -8.49 15.95
N SER A 189 0.29 -9.66 16.46
CA SER A 189 1.70 -9.90 16.74
C SER A 189 2.47 -10.17 15.43
N ALA A 190 3.74 -9.76 15.38
CA ALA A 190 4.62 -10.02 14.24
C ALA A 190 4.65 -11.51 13.85
N ASN A 191 4.58 -12.40 14.82
CA ASN A 191 4.58 -13.85 14.61
C ASN A 191 3.32 -14.37 13.88
N VAL A 192 2.24 -13.60 13.86
CA VAL A 192 0.98 -13.98 13.18
C VAL A 192 0.82 -13.20 11.89
N THR A 193 0.97 -11.87 11.94
CA THR A 193 0.66 -10.99 10.81
C THR A 193 1.69 -11.08 9.69
N PHE A 194 2.97 -11.22 9.99
CA PHE A 194 4.01 -11.24 8.96
C PHE A 194 3.96 -12.50 8.09
N PRO A 195 3.80 -13.72 8.64
CA PRO A 195 3.57 -14.91 7.81
C PRO A 195 2.32 -14.82 6.95
N LEU A 196 1.21 -14.25 7.48
CA LEU A 196 -0.03 -14.10 6.72
C LEU A 196 0.14 -13.11 5.56
N LEU A 197 0.79 -11.96 5.79
CA LEU A 197 1.08 -10.99 4.75
C LEU A 197 2.02 -11.59 3.68
N TYR A 198 3.11 -12.24 4.11
CA TYR A 198 4.04 -12.93 3.21
C TYR A 198 3.32 -13.97 2.34
N ASN A 199 2.52 -14.84 2.96
CA ASN A 199 1.77 -15.87 2.24
C ASN A 199 0.78 -15.27 1.24
N THR A 200 0.14 -14.15 1.60
CA THR A 200 -0.77 -13.42 0.70
C THR A 200 -0.01 -12.89 -0.51
N LEU A 201 1.11 -12.20 -0.30
CA LEU A 201 1.93 -11.66 -1.39
C LEU A 201 2.49 -12.78 -2.28
N LYS A 202 2.98 -13.87 -1.68
CA LYS A 202 3.48 -15.05 -2.40
C LYS A 202 2.38 -15.69 -3.23
N TYR A 203 1.19 -15.89 -2.64
CA TYR A 203 0.05 -16.49 -3.32
C TYR A 203 -0.40 -15.67 -4.53
N LEU A 204 -0.64 -14.37 -4.35
CA LEU A 204 -1.04 -13.47 -5.44
C LEU A 204 0.02 -13.41 -6.57
N SER A 205 1.29 -13.56 -6.22
CA SER A 205 2.38 -13.55 -7.21
C SER A 205 2.53 -14.87 -7.96
N SER A 206 2.31 -16.03 -7.29
CA SER A 206 2.52 -17.36 -7.87
C SER A 206 1.31 -17.87 -8.67
N HIS A 207 0.10 -17.46 -8.31
CA HIS A 207 -1.14 -17.88 -8.99
C HIS A 207 -1.59 -16.91 -10.08
N ASN A 208 -0.72 -16.01 -10.47
CA ASN A 208 -0.98 -15.04 -11.54
C ASN A 208 -0.87 -15.68 -12.92
N LYS A 209 -1.83 -15.36 -13.80
CA LYS A 209 -2.00 -16.04 -15.10
C LYS A 209 -0.92 -15.75 -16.15
N LYS A 210 -0.20 -14.61 -16.06
CA LYS A 210 0.70 -14.20 -17.15
C LYS A 210 2.17 -14.10 -16.75
N LYS A 211 2.49 -13.24 -15.83
CA LYS A 211 3.84 -12.98 -15.36
C LYS A 211 3.82 -12.70 -13.87
N ARG A 212 4.96 -12.85 -13.23
CA ARG A 212 5.07 -12.49 -11.82
C ARG A 212 4.93 -10.98 -11.67
N PRO A 213 3.96 -10.49 -10.86
CA PRO A 213 3.80 -9.06 -10.63
C PRO A 213 5.01 -8.50 -9.88
N GLU A 214 5.36 -7.26 -10.16
CA GLU A 214 6.27 -6.52 -9.30
C GLU A 214 5.50 -6.02 -8.08
N ILE A 215 6.10 -6.17 -6.90
CA ILE A 215 5.51 -5.68 -5.64
C ILE A 215 6.26 -4.43 -5.22
N TYR A 216 5.58 -3.34 -4.95
CA TYR A 216 6.14 -2.12 -4.38
C TYR A 216 5.56 -1.89 -2.99
N LEU A 217 6.43 -1.83 -1.99
CA LEU A 217 6.03 -1.70 -0.59
C LEU A 217 6.75 -0.50 0.05
N ALA A 218 5.98 0.50 0.48
CA ALA A 218 6.49 1.59 1.30
C ALA A 218 6.39 1.23 2.78
N TYR A 219 7.46 1.49 3.51
CA TYR A 219 7.62 1.07 4.88
C TYR A 219 8.40 2.06 5.71
N LYS A 220 7.88 2.35 6.91
CA LYS A 220 8.58 3.09 7.96
C LYS A 220 8.77 2.19 9.16
N GLN A 221 10.03 1.91 9.49
CA GLN A 221 10.34 1.09 10.66
C GLN A 221 9.92 1.79 11.95
N ARG A 222 9.14 1.09 12.77
CA ARG A 222 8.69 1.54 14.09
C ARG A 222 9.29 0.70 15.20
N TYR A 223 9.43 -0.62 14.98
CA TYR A 223 9.99 -1.58 15.93
C TYR A 223 11.09 -2.43 15.26
N SER A 224 12.07 -2.86 16.06
CA SER A 224 13.20 -3.67 15.55
C SER A 224 12.75 -5.01 14.96
N ARG A 225 11.75 -5.66 15.56
CA ARG A 225 11.21 -6.95 15.11
C ARG A 225 10.54 -6.93 13.74
N GLU A 226 10.14 -5.77 13.26
CA GLU A 226 9.56 -5.64 11.91
C GLU A 226 10.57 -6.04 10.80
N GLY A 227 11.87 -6.03 11.12
CA GLY A 227 12.92 -6.52 10.22
C GLY A 227 12.76 -7.99 9.82
N SER A 228 12.14 -8.81 10.68
CA SER A 228 11.90 -10.24 10.39
C SER A 228 10.97 -10.46 9.19
N PHE A 229 10.06 -9.54 8.90
CA PHE A 229 9.24 -9.61 7.69
C PHE A 229 10.09 -9.58 6.42
N PHE A 230 11.10 -8.71 6.38
CA PHE A 230 11.98 -8.58 5.20
C PHE A 230 12.88 -9.81 5.04
N SER A 231 13.33 -10.42 6.15
CA SER A 231 14.03 -11.70 6.10
C SER A 231 13.13 -12.79 5.49
N LEU A 232 11.88 -12.87 5.95
CA LEU A 232 10.91 -13.82 5.40
C LEU A 232 10.62 -13.58 3.91
N MET A 233 10.54 -12.32 3.47
CA MET A 233 10.37 -12.00 2.05
C MET A 233 11.56 -12.47 1.20
N GLN A 234 12.79 -12.43 1.72
CA GLN A 234 13.99 -12.87 1.01
C GLN A 234 13.99 -14.37 0.70
N ASP A 235 13.22 -15.19 1.41
CA ASP A 235 13.11 -16.62 1.12
C ASP A 235 12.53 -16.89 -0.28
N SER A 236 11.54 -16.12 -0.70
CA SER A 236 10.84 -16.34 -1.97
C SER A 236 10.97 -15.22 -2.97
N PHE A 237 11.48 -14.06 -2.60
CA PHE A 237 11.53 -12.88 -3.46
C PHE A 237 12.95 -12.33 -3.60
N ASP A 238 13.26 -11.87 -4.81
CA ASP A 238 14.36 -10.95 -5.04
C ASP A 238 13.97 -9.57 -4.53
N VAL A 239 14.82 -8.95 -3.70
CA VAL A 239 14.52 -7.69 -3.02
C VAL A 239 15.43 -6.59 -3.54
N THR A 240 14.83 -5.50 -3.99
CA THR A 240 15.54 -4.29 -4.42
C THR A 240 15.10 -3.10 -3.57
N HIS A 241 16.05 -2.37 -3.03
CA HIS A 241 15.79 -1.10 -2.36
C HIS A 241 15.72 0.02 -3.39
N ILE A 242 14.64 0.80 -3.36
CA ILE A 242 14.55 2.00 -4.17
C ILE A 242 15.48 3.08 -3.59
N SER A 243 16.22 3.75 -4.47
CA SER A 243 17.17 4.78 -4.07
C SER A 243 16.48 5.90 -3.28
N ARG A 244 17.13 6.37 -2.21
CA ARG A 244 16.65 7.53 -1.44
C ARG A 244 16.50 8.78 -2.29
N ARG A 245 17.24 8.91 -3.40
CA ARG A 245 17.13 10.04 -4.35
C ARG A 245 15.79 10.04 -5.10
N ASP A 246 15.12 8.89 -5.19
CA ASP A 246 13.83 8.75 -5.84
C ASP A 246 12.65 8.95 -4.88
N ILE A 247 12.91 9.00 -3.58
CA ILE A 247 11.90 9.31 -2.56
C ILE A 247 11.70 10.82 -2.48
N HIS A 248 10.45 11.23 -2.22
CA HIS A 248 10.11 12.65 -2.06
C HIS A 248 10.99 13.26 -0.96
N ARG A 249 11.63 14.41 -1.27
CA ARG A 249 12.67 15.05 -0.46
C ARG A 249 12.26 15.30 0.99
N ASP A 250 11.00 15.67 1.23
CA ASP A 250 10.47 15.97 2.56
C ASP A 250 10.39 14.72 3.45
N PHE A 251 10.41 13.50 2.86
CA PHE A 251 10.34 12.22 3.56
C PHE A 251 11.68 11.50 3.72
N ILE A 252 12.76 12.06 3.19
CA ILE A 252 14.10 11.48 3.37
C ILE A 252 14.46 11.37 4.86
N LYS A 253 14.11 12.40 5.66
CA LYS A 253 14.31 12.41 7.12
C LYS A 253 13.32 11.51 7.86
N ALA A 254 12.17 11.21 7.27
CA ALA A 254 11.13 10.35 7.87
C ALA A 254 11.52 8.87 7.92
N LYS A 255 12.66 8.48 7.32
CA LYS A 255 13.16 7.10 7.25
C LYS A 255 12.18 6.13 6.57
N ILE A 256 11.33 6.63 5.69
CA ILE A 256 10.47 5.79 4.85
C ILE A 256 11.32 5.20 3.74
N LYS A 257 11.19 3.89 3.52
CA LYS A 257 11.88 3.13 2.47
C LYS A 257 10.84 2.58 1.52
N ILE A 258 11.19 2.46 0.24
CA ILE A 258 10.40 1.69 -0.72
C ILE A 258 11.23 0.47 -1.12
N PHE A 259 10.59 -0.69 -1.04
CA PHE A 259 11.14 -1.95 -1.51
C PHE A 259 10.40 -2.40 -2.75
N LYS A 260 11.14 -2.95 -3.70
CA LYS A 260 10.59 -3.69 -4.82
C LYS A 260 10.90 -5.16 -4.62
N PHE A 261 9.88 -6.02 -4.77
CA PHE A 261 10.04 -7.47 -4.71
C PHE A 261 9.58 -8.10 -6.02
N LEU A 262 10.28 -9.15 -6.42
CA LEU A 262 9.91 -10.00 -7.54
C LEU A 262 10.02 -11.46 -7.09
N LEU A 263 8.96 -12.24 -7.27
CA LEU A 263 8.96 -13.66 -6.91
C LEU A 263 10.10 -14.38 -7.66
N LYS A 264 10.95 -15.11 -6.96
CA LYS A 264 12.05 -15.87 -7.54
C LYS A 264 11.54 -16.91 -8.55
N LYS A 265 12.32 -17.22 -9.57
CA LYS A 265 12.05 -18.38 -10.43
C LYS A 265 12.29 -19.64 -9.62
N GLU A 266 11.34 -20.57 -9.64
CA GLU A 266 11.63 -21.91 -9.17
C GLU A 266 12.77 -22.46 -10.02
N VAL A 267 13.89 -22.82 -9.39
CA VAL A 267 14.95 -23.57 -10.05
C VAL A 267 14.34 -24.96 -10.26
N GLN A 268 14.00 -25.30 -11.47
CA GLN A 268 13.74 -26.70 -11.83
C GLN A 268 15.05 -27.46 -11.57
N ILE A 269 15.12 -28.17 -10.46
CA ILE A 269 16.15 -29.19 -10.27
C ILE A 269 15.77 -30.28 -11.26
N THR A 270 16.34 -30.24 -12.44
CA THR A 270 16.32 -31.38 -13.36
C THR A 270 17.11 -32.47 -12.66
N ASN A 271 16.41 -33.45 -12.11
CA ASN A 271 16.96 -34.71 -11.65
C ASN A 271 17.57 -35.43 -12.86
N THR A 272 18.75 -35.03 -13.25
CA THR A 272 19.60 -35.74 -14.22
C THR A 272 20.55 -36.62 -13.43
N THR A 273 20.02 -37.58 -12.69
CA THR A 273 20.84 -38.65 -12.11
C THR A 273 19.95 -39.87 -11.85
N THR A 274 19.60 -40.62 -12.89
CA THR A 274 19.36 -42.06 -12.77
C THR A 274 19.09 -42.64 -14.19
N ARG A 275 20.14 -42.75 -15.00
CA ARG A 275 20.19 -43.71 -16.11
C ARG A 275 21.64 -43.99 -16.44
N LYS A 276 22.33 -44.73 -15.59
CA LYS A 276 23.52 -45.52 -15.92
C LYS A 276 23.78 -46.50 -14.79
N ALA A 277 23.03 -47.57 -14.74
CA ALA A 277 23.41 -48.82 -14.07
C ALA A 277 22.32 -49.85 -14.34
N LYS A 278 22.25 -50.33 -15.59
CA LYS A 278 21.61 -51.59 -15.94
C LYS A 278 22.00 -51.93 -17.37
N ASP A 279 23.25 -52.22 -17.59
CA ASP A 279 23.78 -53.00 -18.71
C ASP A 279 25.21 -53.38 -18.36
N GLU A 280 25.33 -54.32 -17.41
CA GLU A 280 26.50 -55.17 -17.17
C GLU A 280 26.07 -56.17 -16.05
N LEU A 281 25.43 -57.27 -16.50
CA LEU A 281 25.56 -58.62 -15.92
C LEU A 281 24.76 -59.59 -16.80
#